data_6cbef098263356f9892d58daa0fc0db6
#
_entry.id   6cbef098263356f9892d58daa0fc0db6
#
_cell.length_a   1.000
_cell.length_b   1.000
_cell.length_c   1.000
_cell.angle_alpha   90.00
_cell.angle_beta   90.00
_cell.angle_gamma   90.00
#
_symmetry.space_group_name_H-M   'P 1'
#
loop_
_entity.id
_entity.type
_entity.pdbx_description
1 polymer ?
#
loop_
_entity_poly.entity_id
_entity_poly.type
_entity_poly.pdbx_seq_one_letter_code
_entity_poly.pdbx_strand_id
1 'polypeptide(L)'
;MLGRVGVGLMATSPGVPMIFAGDEIGLEGAWGEDARRTMPWADPATWDAGLLETYRSLMRLRRSSDALARGGIRYLHVSEDAVLYLRESKSERLLCLAARSDYDPLSTPFTQLETLYGEDARDGVLPADGPAFHIWRIA
;
A
#
# COMPACT_ATOMS: atom_id res chain seq x y z
N MET A 1 9.88 7.67 -1.13
CA MET A 1 8.78 7.46 -0.17
C MET A 1 7.41 7.40 -0.85
N LEU A 2 7.03 8.34 -1.72
CA LEU A 2 5.76 8.31 -2.49
C LEU A 2 5.55 7.02 -3.31
N GLY A 3 6.61 6.42 -3.84
CA GLY A 3 6.53 5.14 -4.55
C GLY A 3 5.91 4.02 -3.71
N ARG A 4 6.19 3.96 -2.40
CA ARG A 4 5.62 2.95 -1.50
C ARG A 4 4.11 3.14 -1.27
N VAL A 5 3.64 4.40 -1.23
CA VAL A 5 2.21 4.70 -1.16
C VAL A 5 1.50 4.24 -2.44
N GLY A 6 2.09 4.50 -3.60
CA GLY A 6 1.58 4.03 -4.89
C GLY A 6 1.48 2.51 -4.97
N VAL A 7 2.50 1.79 -4.50
CA VAL A 7 2.47 0.31 -4.42
C VAL A 7 1.37 -0.17 -3.48
N GLY A 8 1.20 0.48 -2.33
CA GLY A 8 0.14 0.17 -1.38
C GLY A 8 -1.24 0.31 -2.00
N LEU A 9 -1.51 1.44 -2.66
CA LEU A 9 -2.75 1.68 -3.39
C LEU A 9 -2.98 0.64 -4.49
N MET A 10 -1.97 0.36 -5.31
CA MET A 10 -2.06 -0.67 -6.36
C MET A 10 -2.36 -2.05 -5.78
N ALA A 11 -1.65 -2.45 -4.73
CA ALA A 11 -1.80 -3.75 -4.09
C ALA A 11 -3.17 -3.95 -3.45
N THR A 12 -3.80 -2.88 -2.98
CA THR A 12 -5.08 -2.93 -2.27
C THR A 12 -6.28 -2.50 -3.11
N SER A 13 -6.09 -1.93 -4.29
CA SER A 13 -7.18 -1.59 -5.22
C SER A 13 -7.84 -2.84 -5.79
N PRO A 14 -9.15 -2.80 -6.12
CA PRO A 14 -9.77 -3.86 -6.91
C PRO A 14 -9.12 -4.01 -8.28
N GLY A 15 -9.14 -5.24 -8.82
CA GLY A 15 -8.57 -5.54 -10.13
C GLY A 15 -7.25 -6.32 -10.03
N VAL A 16 -6.47 -6.32 -11.10
CA VAL A 16 -5.19 -7.03 -11.18
C VAL A 16 -4.06 -6.02 -11.06
N PRO A 17 -3.18 -6.14 -10.03
CA PRO A 17 -2.03 -5.26 -9.93
C PRO A 17 -1.06 -5.51 -11.09
N MET A 18 -0.63 -4.44 -11.74
CA MET A 18 0.37 -4.50 -12.80
C MET A 18 1.65 -3.83 -12.31
N ILE A 19 2.76 -4.55 -12.38
CA ILE A 19 4.09 -4.04 -12.06
C ILE A 19 4.86 -3.92 -13.36
N PHE A 20 5.33 -2.72 -13.68
CA PHE A 20 6.24 -2.54 -14.81
C PHE A 20 7.63 -3.00 -14.40
N ALA A 21 8.33 -3.68 -15.31
CA ALA A 21 9.64 -4.27 -15.02
C ALA A 21 10.64 -3.20 -14.55
N GLY A 22 11.15 -3.36 -13.33
CA GLY A 22 12.07 -2.43 -12.69
C GLY A 22 11.46 -1.53 -11.64
N ASP A 23 10.13 -1.32 -11.63
CA ASP A 23 9.46 -0.53 -10.59
C ASP A 23 9.76 -1.08 -9.19
N GLU A 24 9.81 -2.42 -9.08
CA GLU A 24 10.03 -3.13 -7.82
C GLU A 24 11.43 -2.97 -7.24
N ILE A 25 12.37 -2.52 -8.04
CA ILE A 25 13.76 -2.26 -7.63
C ILE A 25 14.14 -0.78 -7.69
N GLY A 26 13.18 0.10 -8.02
CA GLY A 26 13.41 1.53 -8.13
C GLY A 26 14.20 1.93 -9.37
N LEU A 27 14.08 1.18 -10.48
CA LEU A 27 14.73 1.51 -11.74
C LEU A 27 14.16 2.82 -12.28
N GLU A 28 15.03 3.82 -12.42
CA GLU A 28 14.64 5.15 -12.89
C GLU A 28 14.70 5.26 -14.42
N GLY A 29 13.82 6.09 -14.98
CA GLY A 29 13.82 6.49 -16.36
C GLY A 29 13.42 7.95 -16.51
N ALA A 30 14.11 8.69 -17.37
CA ALA A 30 13.88 10.12 -17.54
C ALA A 30 12.63 10.45 -18.38
N TRP A 31 12.23 9.57 -19.29
CA TRP A 31 11.07 9.74 -20.19
C TRP A 31 10.66 8.39 -20.78
N GLY A 32 9.54 8.34 -21.52
CA GLY A 32 8.84 7.12 -21.89
C GLY A 32 9.67 5.99 -22.51
N GLU A 33 10.62 6.28 -23.41
CA GLU A 33 11.48 5.23 -24.00
C GLU A 33 12.62 4.85 -23.05
N ASP A 34 13.18 5.82 -22.32
CA ASP A 34 14.22 5.60 -21.33
C ASP A 34 13.72 4.76 -20.14
N ALA A 35 12.42 4.82 -19.84
CA ALA A 35 11.79 3.97 -18.84
C ALA A 35 11.74 2.46 -19.22
N ARG A 36 12.08 2.10 -20.47
CA ARG A 36 12.14 0.71 -20.95
C ARG A 36 13.55 0.12 -20.84
N ARG A 37 14.28 0.48 -19.80
CA ARG A 37 15.61 -0.07 -19.54
C ARG A 37 15.52 -1.56 -19.24
N THR A 38 16.58 -2.28 -19.63
CA THR A 38 16.73 -3.69 -19.27
C THR A 38 16.99 -3.84 -17.77
N MET A 39 16.48 -4.89 -17.18
CA MET A 39 16.75 -5.22 -15.78
C MET A 39 18.25 -5.39 -15.53
N PRO A 40 18.82 -4.70 -14.51
CA PRO A 40 20.24 -4.77 -14.18
C PRO A 40 20.57 -6.04 -13.38
N TRP A 41 20.39 -7.21 -14.00
CA TRP A 41 20.62 -8.51 -13.36
C TRP A 41 22.06 -8.73 -12.93
N ALA A 42 23.02 -8.11 -13.63
CA ALA A 42 24.44 -8.23 -13.34
C ALA A 42 24.89 -7.43 -12.11
N ASP A 43 24.06 -6.45 -11.66
CA ASP A 43 24.40 -5.57 -10.53
C ASP A 43 23.21 -5.39 -9.56
N PRO A 44 22.87 -6.44 -8.79
CA PRO A 44 21.81 -6.35 -7.79
C PRO A 44 22.08 -5.34 -6.65
N ALA A 45 23.32 -4.88 -6.50
CA ALA A 45 23.68 -3.88 -5.48
C ALA A 45 23.06 -2.50 -5.77
N THR A 46 22.65 -2.24 -7.02
CA THR A 46 21.95 -1.01 -7.41
C THR A 46 20.46 -1.02 -7.10
N TRP A 47 19.90 -2.14 -6.66
CA TRP A 47 18.47 -2.28 -6.40
C TRP A 47 18.08 -1.62 -5.08
N ASP A 48 16.94 -0.93 -5.07
CA ASP A 48 16.31 -0.52 -3.81
C ASP A 48 15.71 -1.76 -3.11
N ALA A 49 16.52 -2.37 -2.24
CA ALA A 49 16.12 -3.57 -1.49
C ALA A 49 14.91 -3.31 -0.58
N GLY A 50 14.76 -2.09 -0.05
CA GLY A 50 13.63 -1.70 0.78
C GLY A 50 12.33 -1.58 -0.02
N LEU A 51 12.40 -1.05 -1.23
CA LEU A 51 11.26 -1.00 -2.14
C LEU A 51 10.87 -2.40 -2.60
N LEU A 52 11.85 -3.24 -2.96
CA LEU A 52 11.61 -4.62 -3.35
C LEU A 52 10.89 -5.42 -2.26
N GLU A 53 11.29 -5.24 -0.98
CA GLU A 53 10.62 -5.90 0.12
C GLU A 53 9.20 -5.37 0.34
N THR A 54 8.97 -4.08 0.10
CA THR A 54 7.61 -3.49 0.08
C THR A 54 6.71 -4.18 -0.95
N TYR A 55 7.19 -4.34 -2.18
CA TYR A 55 6.46 -5.07 -3.24
C TYR A 55 6.18 -6.52 -2.83
N ARG A 56 7.18 -7.22 -2.34
CA ARG A 56 7.05 -8.63 -1.90
C ARG A 56 6.02 -8.78 -0.79
N SER A 57 6.09 -7.95 0.24
CA SER A 57 5.20 -7.99 1.39
C SER A 57 3.75 -7.72 1.00
N LEU A 58 3.51 -6.67 0.23
CA LEU A 58 2.17 -6.29 -0.21
C LEU A 58 1.58 -7.31 -1.20
N MET A 59 2.37 -7.88 -2.10
CA MET A 59 1.89 -8.92 -3.02
C MET A 59 1.61 -10.24 -2.30
N ARG A 60 2.41 -10.62 -1.29
CA ARG A 60 2.10 -11.79 -0.42
C ARG A 60 0.79 -11.57 0.34
N LEU A 61 0.63 -10.38 0.96
CA LEU A 61 -0.58 -10.03 1.68
C LEU A 61 -1.80 -10.11 0.74
N ARG A 62 -1.71 -9.51 -0.45
CA ARG A 62 -2.80 -9.58 -1.44
C ARG A 62 -3.18 -11.00 -1.83
N ARG A 63 -2.20 -11.89 -2.01
CA ARG A 63 -2.43 -13.29 -2.38
C ARG A 63 -3.11 -14.10 -1.26
N SER A 64 -2.84 -13.75 -0.01
CA SER A 64 -3.39 -14.45 1.16
C SER A 64 -4.70 -13.84 1.68
N SER A 65 -5.08 -12.64 1.21
CA SER A 65 -6.27 -11.93 1.68
C SER A 65 -7.45 -12.07 0.70
N ASP A 66 -8.56 -12.59 1.19
CA ASP A 66 -9.81 -12.69 0.42
C ASP A 66 -10.40 -11.30 0.14
N ALA A 67 -10.31 -10.38 1.10
CA ALA A 67 -10.75 -9.01 0.94
C ALA A 67 -9.99 -8.29 -0.17
N LEU A 68 -8.66 -8.45 -0.27
CA LEU A 68 -7.85 -7.81 -1.31
C LEU A 68 -8.03 -8.47 -2.68
N ALA A 69 -8.15 -9.80 -2.70
CA ALA A 69 -8.25 -10.55 -3.94
C ALA A 69 -9.63 -10.42 -4.62
N ARG A 70 -10.72 -10.46 -3.84
CA ARG A 70 -12.09 -10.56 -4.34
C ARG A 70 -13.09 -9.58 -3.74
N GLY A 71 -12.70 -8.88 -2.66
CA GLY A 71 -13.58 -7.97 -1.94
C GLY A 71 -13.88 -6.68 -2.68
N GLY A 72 -14.95 -6.03 -2.25
CA GLY A 72 -15.30 -4.66 -2.65
C GLY A 72 -14.42 -3.61 -1.99
N ILE A 73 -14.59 -2.37 -2.41
CA ILE A 73 -13.95 -1.20 -1.81
C ILE A 73 -15.03 -0.21 -1.36
N ARG A 74 -14.84 0.39 -0.19
CA ARG A 74 -15.70 1.45 0.30
C ARG A 74 -14.86 2.54 0.97
N TYR A 75 -14.93 3.75 0.43
CA TYR A 75 -14.22 4.90 0.98
C TYR A 75 -14.91 5.40 2.25
N LEU A 76 -14.13 5.65 3.30
CA LEU A 76 -14.58 6.18 4.59
C LEU A 76 -14.20 7.64 4.76
N HIS A 77 -13.03 8.05 4.25
CA HIS A 77 -12.54 9.42 4.27
C HIS A 77 -11.74 9.70 3.02
N VAL A 78 -11.91 10.89 2.48
CA VAL A 78 -11.12 11.42 1.35
C VAL A 78 -10.81 12.88 1.65
N SER A 79 -9.54 13.20 1.71
CA SER A 79 -9.03 14.57 1.81
C SER A 79 -7.99 14.83 0.72
N GLU A 80 -7.39 16.01 0.75
CA GLU A 80 -6.30 16.34 -0.16
C GLU A 80 -5.09 15.42 0.02
N ASP A 81 -4.75 15.07 1.27
CA ASP A 81 -3.51 14.40 1.63
C ASP A 81 -3.68 12.94 2.04
N ALA A 82 -4.90 12.49 2.38
CA ALA A 82 -5.16 11.13 2.84
C ALA A 82 -6.45 10.54 2.29
N VAL A 83 -6.43 9.23 2.09
CA VAL A 83 -7.62 8.43 1.77
C VAL A 83 -7.68 7.23 2.68
N LEU A 84 -8.82 7.05 3.36
CA LEU A 84 -9.14 5.91 4.21
C LEU A 84 -10.26 5.09 3.57
N TYR A 85 -10.07 3.81 3.43
CA TYR A 85 -11.06 2.93 2.81
C TYR A 85 -11.04 1.52 3.38
N LEU A 86 -12.15 0.84 3.23
CA LEU A 86 -12.29 -0.57 3.54
C LEU A 86 -12.16 -1.41 2.27
N ARG A 87 -11.50 -2.55 2.42
CA ARG A 87 -11.58 -3.69 1.53
C ARG A 87 -12.35 -4.78 2.26
N GLU A 88 -13.46 -5.22 1.69
CA GLU A 88 -14.40 -6.10 2.39
C GLU A 88 -14.78 -7.29 1.51
N SER A 89 -14.69 -8.50 2.08
CA SER A 89 -15.27 -9.72 1.56
C SER A 89 -16.25 -10.30 2.58
N LYS A 90 -16.80 -11.50 2.31
CA LYS A 90 -17.67 -12.19 3.28
C LYS A 90 -16.92 -12.67 4.52
N SER A 91 -15.62 -12.90 4.41
CA SER A 91 -14.78 -13.53 5.44
C SER A 91 -13.76 -12.59 6.06
N GLU A 92 -13.52 -11.42 5.47
CA GLU A 92 -12.42 -10.54 5.90
C GLU A 92 -12.75 -9.08 5.64
N ARG A 93 -12.32 -8.22 6.56
CA ARG A 93 -12.38 -6.76 6.41
C ARG A 93 -11.01 -6.16 6.72
N LEU A 94 -10.53 -5.35 5.81
CA LEU A 94 -9.27 -4.62 5.96
C LEU A 94 -9.53 -3.11 5.90
N LEU A 95 -8.95 -2.38 6.84
CA LEU A 95 -8.87 -0.92 6.82
C LEU A 95 -7.55 -0.52 6.18
N CYS A 96 -7.60 0.29 5.13
CA CYS A 96 -6.43 0.75 4.39
C CYS A 96 -6.37 2.27 4.44
N LEU A 97 -5.19 2.80 4.72
CA LEU A 97 -4.91 4.23 4.77
C LEU A 97 -3.72 4.54 3.86
N ALA A 98 -3.92 5.45 2.93
CA ALA A 98 -2.87 6.01 2.09
C ALA A 98 -2.77 7.50 2.34
N ALA A 99 -1.59 7.99 2.69
CA ALA A 99 -1.30 9.41 2.88
C ALA A 99 -0.12 9.83 2.00
N ARG A 100 -0.24 10.96 1.30
CA ARG A 100 0.84 11.54 0.50
C ARG A 100 1.72 12.51 1.29
N SER A 101 1.21 13.08 2.36
CA SER A 101 1.89 13.95 3.33
C SER A 101 1.23 13.81 4.70
N ASP A 102 1.69 14.56 5.68
CA ASP A 102 1.04 14.69 6.98
C ASP A 102 -0.40 15.18 6.79
N TYR A 103 -1.31 14.71 7.62
CA TYR A 103 -2.73 15.02 7.54
C TYR A 103 -3.35 15.11 8.95
N ASP A 104 -4.56 15.64 9.03
CA ASP A 104 -5.28 15.72 10.30
C ASP A 104 -5.59 14.31 10.84
N PRO A 105 -5.31 14.03 12.13
CA PRO A 105 -5.54 12.71 12.70
C PRO A 105 -6.95 12.19 12.48
N LEU A 106 -7.05 10.97 11.96
CA LEU A 106 -8.32 10.30 11.74
C LEU A 106 -8.61 9.31 12.87
N SER A 107 -9.85 9.31 13.32
CA SER A 107 -10.37 8.30 14.23
C SER A 107 -11.20 7.28 13.48
N THR A 108 -11.18 6.05 13.97
CA THR A 108 -11.98 4.94 13.44
C THR A 108 -12.87 4.35 14.53
N PRO A 109 -14.10 3.89 14.22
CA PRO A 109 -14.95 3.18 15.18
C PRO A 109 -14.44 1.75 15.47
N PHE A 110 -13.44 1.29 14.71
CA PHE A 110 -12.89 -0.05 14.89
C PHE A 110 -11.83 -0.04 15.99
N THR A 111 -12.10 -0.72 17.09
CA THR A 111 -11.22 -0.75 18.27
C THR A 111 -10.27 -1.95 18.31
N GLN A 112 -10.57 -2.99 17.52
CA GLN A 112 -9.73 -4.18 17.41
C GLN A 112 -9.13 -4.23 16.00
N LEU A 113 -7.92 -3.71 15.90
CA LEU A 113 -7.16 -3.62 14.66
C LEU A 113 -5.86 -4.41 14.80
N GLU A 114 -5.66 -5.41 13.94
CA GLU A 114 -4.41 -6.13 13.78
C GLU A 114 -3.60 -5.48 12.65
N THR A 115 -2.42 -4.98 12.94
CA THR A 115 -1.55 -4.36 11.93
C THR A 115 -0.98 -5.43 11.00
N LEU A 116 -1.28 -5.32 9.70
CA LEU A 116 -0.76 -6.19 8.66
C LEU A 116 0.39 -5.53 7.89
N TYR A 117 0.36 -4.19 7.80
CA TYR A 117 1.40 -3.41 7.15
C TYR A 117 1.41 -1.98 7.70
N GLY A 118 2.59 -1.41 7.91
CA GLY A 118 2.77 -0.05 8.43
C GLY A 118 2.77 0.00 9.96
N GLU A 119 2.17 1.02 10.55
CA GLU A 119 2.19 1.29 11.98
C GLU A 119 0.88 0.90 12.67
N ASP A 120 0.97 0.71 13.99
CA ASP A 120 -0.18 0.41 14.83
C ASP A 120 -1.10 1.62 14.99
N ALA A 121 -2.41 1.37 14.91
CA ALA A 121 -3.40 2.31 15.39
C ALA A 121 -3.45 2.26 16.93
N ARG A 122 -3.65 3.41 17.58
CA ARG A 122 -3.68 3.50 19.05
C ARG A 122 -4.99 4.10 19.51
N ASP A 123 -5.72 3.36 20.35
CA ASP A 123 -7.00 3.80 20.92
C ASP A 123 -8.01 4.33 19.86
N GLY A 124 -8.02 3.68 18.69
CA GLY A 124 -8.89 4.07 17.57
C GLY A 124 -8.40 5.30 16.79
N VAL A 125 -7.22 5.83 17.10
CA VAL A 125 -6.57 6.91 16.34
C VAL A 125 -5.55 6.31 15.38
N LEU A 126 -5.64 6.71 14.11
CA LEU A 126 -4.73 6.24 13.06
C LEU A 126 -3.47 7.10 13.01
N PRO A 127 -2.30 6.53 12.62
CA PRO A 127 -1.09 7.31 12.39
C PRO A 127 -1.34 8.45 11.41
N ALA A 128 -0.82 9.64 11.68
CA ALA A 128 -1.09 10.85 10.90
C ALA A 128 0.13 11.39 10.13
N ASP A 129 1.28 10.76 10.27
CA ASP A 129 2.50 11.15 9.57
C ASP A 129 2.51 10.60 8.14
N GLY A 130 2.91 11.42 7.20
CA GLY A 130 3.01 11.05 5.78
C GLY A 130 4.35 11.46 5.14
N PRO A 131 4.65 10.95 3.95
CA PRO A 131 3.90 9.96 3.17
C PRO A 131 3.97 8.54 3.76
N ALA A 132 2.82 7.89 3.92
CA ALA A 132 2.69 6.59 4.54
C ALA A 132 1.57 5.73 3.93
N PHE A 133 1.68 4.43 4.15
CA PHE A 133 0.63 3.46 3.79
C PHE A 133 0.47 2.43 4.91
N HIS A 134 -0.76 2.19 5.31
CA HIS A 134 -1.07 1.28 6.41
C HIS A 134 -2.21 0.34 6.05
N ILE A 135 -2.17 -0.87 6.58
CA ILE A 135 -3.23 -1.87 6.46
C ILE A 135 -3.45 -2.54 7.80
N TRP A 136 -4.70 -2.55 8.26
CA TRP A 136 -5.13 -3.27 9.46
C TRP A 136 -6.24 -4.24 9.13
N ARG A 137 -6.23 -5.40 9.78
CA ARG A 137 -7.38 -6.31 9.79
C ARG A 137 -8.32 -5.91 10.92
N ILE A 138 -9.59 -5.83 10.62
CA ILE A 138 -10.66 -5.60 11.59
C ILE A 138 -11.11 -6.96 12.10
N ALA A 139 -11.07 -7.15 13.42
CA ALA A 139 -11.54 -8.36 14.07
C ALA A 139 -13.08 -8.50 14.03
#